data_c82915e798118d15ef9edbab8d1847ac
#
_entry.id   c82915e798118d15ef9edbab8d1847ac
#
_cell.length_a   1.000
_cell.length_b   1.000
_cell.length_c   1.000
_cell.angle_alpha   90.00
_cell.angle_beta   90.00
_cell.angle_gamma   90.00
#
_symmetry.space_group_name_H-M   'P 1'
#
loop_
_entity.id
_entity.type
_entity.pdbx_description
1 polymer ?
#
loop_
_entity_poly.entity_id
_entity_poly.type
_entity_poly.pdbx_seq_one_letter_code
_entity_poly.pdbx_strand_id
1 'polypeptide(L)'
;MTTVTLGHLDETVQQASAAAVARVLEAYELEIEYVVAPRAEMIEHMRRGDVDLFVSAWLPEVDAAFLAPELGMEAFGQLYRPVFGWGVPEAAATGVTSVAGLAATDCPVSREIVTPASLLDRVRQVVAAYNLTEAGYTIAARPDAEAHDHAAHVLEASLPEIIPAWQPSFVHYGQKLLALDDPKGSYGAEQDARILLRSAIRGDMDSDLIDELDELTLGNKVVSALDHAMRFEGMSAEDAAEAWQRGKLLPR
;
A
#
# COMPACT_ATOMS: atom_id res chain seq x y z
N MET A 1 3.48 30.36 -12.58
CA MET A 1 2.87 29.21 -11.91
C MET A 1 3.78 28.83 -10.76
N THR A 2 3.21 28.46 -9.63
CA THR A 2 3.99 28.03 -8.47
C THR A 2 4.24 26.54 -8.61
N THR A 3 5.49 26.11 -8.53
CA THR A 3 5.87 24.69 -8.59
C THR A 3 5.80 24.10 -7.19
N VAL A 4 5.22 22.89 -7.06
CA VAL A 4 5.17 22.11 -5.83
C VAL A 4 5.87 20.78 -6.06
N THR A 5 6.78 20.43 -5.16
CA THR A 5 7.49 19.15 -5.23
C THR A 5 6.74 18.07 -4.45
N LEU A 6 6.23 17.07 -5.19
CA LEU A 6 5.46 15.95 -4.67
C LEU A 6 6.34 14.71 -4.52
N GLY A 7 6.62 14.32 -3.27
CA GLY A 7 7.38 13.10 -2.96
C GLY A 7 6.49 11.87 -2.82
N HIS A 8 6.97 10.73 -3.29
CA HIS A 8 6.37 9.42 -2.98
C HIS A 8 7.42 8.30 -3.04
N LEU A 9 7.13 7.17 -2.42
CA LEU A 9 8.00 6.00 -2.53
C LEU A 9 7.87 5.35 -3.92
N ASP A 10 8.93 4.65 -4.33
CA ASP A 10 8.95 3.90 -5.59
C ASP A 10 8.18 2.58 -5.49
N GLU A 11 6.88 2.71 -5.22
CA GLU A 11 5.92 1.61 -5.12
C GLU A 11 4.64 2.00 -5.87
N THR A 12 4.02 1.08 -6.63
CA THR A 12 2.87 1.39 -7.49
C THR A 12 1.67 1.97 -6.72
N VAL A 13 1.44 1.50 -5.48
CA VAL A 13 0.36 2.03 -4.62
C VAL A 13 0.61 3.51 -4.27
N GLN A 14 1.86 3.88 -3.97
CA GLN A 14 2.23 5.27 -3.67
C GLN A 14 2.22 6.13 -4.93
N GLN A 15 2.73 5.63 -6.06
CA GLN A 15 2.66 6.31 -7.37
C GLN A 15 1.22 6.62 -7.76
N ALA A 16 0.32 5.63 -7.64
CA ALA A 16 -1.09 5.78 -7.94
C ALA A 16 -1.76 6.85 -7.05
N SER A 17 -1.43 6.84 -5.76
CA SER A 17 -1.97 7.81 -4.80
C SER A 17 -1.43 9.22 -5.08
N ALA A 18 -0.15 9.34 -5.42
CA ALA A 18 0.48 10.61 -5.76
C ALA A 18 -0.13 11.22 -7.02
N ALA A 19 -0.36 10.42 -8.07
CA ALA A 19 -1.04 10.89 -9.28
C ALA A 19 -2.46 11.39 -8.99
N ALA A 20 -3.21 10.71 -8.11
CA ALA A 20 -4.55 11.17 -7.72
C ALA A 20 -4.51 12.51 -6.95
N VAL A 21 -3.53 12.69 -6.05
CA VAL A 21 -3.31 13.96 -5.34
C VAL A 21 -2.84 15.07 -6.30
N ALA A 22 -1.94 14.74 -7.24
CA ALA A 22 -1.47 15.70 -8.24
C ALA A 22 -2.61 16.30 -9.06
N ARG A 23 -3.66 15.52 -9.37
CA ARG A 23 -4.85 16.01 -10.09
C ARG A 23 -5.58 17.12 -9.32
N VAL A 24 -5.59 17.07 -7.99
CA VAL A 24 -6.15 18.13 -7.16
C VAL A 24 -5.26 19.37 -7.24
N LEU A 25 -3.94 19.21 -7.09
CA LEU A 25 -2.98 20.32 -7.18
C LEU A 25 -3.03 21.03 -8.54
N GLU A 26 -3.10 20.27 -9.64
CA GLU A 26 -3.24 20.79 -11.00
C GLU A 26 -4.51 21.62 -11.21
N ALA A 27 -5.62 21.27 -10.54
CA ALA A 27 -6.86 22.03 -10.58
C ALA A 27 -6.72 23.44 -9.96
N TYR A 28 -5.73 23.63 -9.09
CA TYR A 28 -5.32 24.94 -8.53
C TYR A 28 -4.18 25.61 -9.30
N GLU A 29 -3.96 25.19 -10.57
CA GLU A 29 -2.95 25.75 -11.46
C GLU A 29 -1.50 25.65 -10.94
N LEU A 30 -1.20 24.63 -10.11
CA LEU A 30 0.15 24.33 -9.65
C LEU A 30 0.87 23.42 -10.66
N GLU A 31 2.17 23.65 -10.83
CA GLU A 31 3.06 22.74 -11.57
C GLU A 31 3.62 21.71 -10.59
N ILE A 32 3.63 20.43 -10.99
CA ILE A 32 4.08 19.35 -10.13
C ILE A 32 5.43 18.82 -10.59
N GLU A 33 6.40 18.82 -9.69
CA GLU A 33 7.65 18.09 -9.84
C GLU A 33 7.65 16.89 -8.90
N TYR A 34 8.05 15.71 -9.42
CA TYR A 34 8.08 14.50 -8.60
C TYR A 34 9.46 14.21 -8.05
N VAL A 35 9.52 13.83 -6.76
CA VAL A 35 10.66 13.19 -6.13
C VAL A 35 10.25 11.76 -5.78
N VAL A 36 10.86 10.80 -6.50
CA VAL A 36 10.61 9.36 -6.32
C VAL A 36 11.86 8.72 -5.76
N ALA A 37 11.76 8.09 -4.61
CA ALA A 37 12.93 7.49 -3.96
C ALA A 37 12.52 6.34 -3.01
N PRO A 38 13.44 5.42 -2.71
CA PRO A 38 13.29 4.49 -1.59
C PRO A 38 13.18 5.25 -0.26
N ARG A 39 12.56 4.61 0.76
CA ARG A 39 12.27 5.25 2.06
C ARG A 39 13.46 5.98 2.70
N ALA A 40 14.64 5.37 2.73
CA ALA A 40 15.81 5.98 3.34
C ALA A 40 16.28 7.26 2.59
N GLU A 41 16.26 7.24 1.27
CA GLU A 41 16.62 8.39 0.44
C GLU A 41 15.55 9.49 0.51
N MET A 42 14.28 9.13 0.61
CA MET A 42 13.18 10.08 0.78
C MET A 42 13.33 10.89 2.08
N ILE A 43 13.77 10.27 3.18
CA ILE A 43 14.09 10.97 4.42
C ILE A 43 15.18 12.04 4.19
N GLU A 44 16.20 11.72 3.39
CA GLU A 44 17.25 12.69 3.06
C GLU A 44 16.74 13.85 2.17
N HIS A 45 15.82 13.56 1.23
CA HIS A 45 15.16 14.60 0.45
C HIS A 45 14.31 15.52 1.34
N MET A 46 13.53 14.96 2.25
CA MET A 46 12.74 15.76 3.21
C MET A 46 13.65 16.62 4.09
N ARG A 47 14.78 16.06 4.60
CA ARG A 47 15.74 16.79 5.43
C ARG A 47 16.37 17.98 4.71
N ARG A 48 16.60 17.87 3.40
CA ARG A 48 17.12 18.99 2.57
C ARG A 48 16.04 19.99 2.17
N GLY A 49 14.76 19.68 2.42
CA GLY A 49 13.62 20.49 1.98
C GLY A 49 13.32 20.37 0.48
N ASP A 50 13.73 19.26 -0.15
CA ASP A 50 13.48 18.97 -1.56
C ASP A 50 12.03 18.51 -1.81
N VAL A 51 11.24 18.24 -0.75
CA VAL A 51 9.87 17.74 -0.83
C VAL A 51 8.93 18.69 -0.11
N ASP A 52 7.94 19.19 -0.81
CA ASP A 52 6.89 20.07 -0.29
C ASP A 52 5.70 19.28 0.28
N LEU A 53 5.24 18.30 -0.48
CA LEU A 53 4.20 17.35 -0.09
C LEU A 53 4.72 15.93 -0.26
N PHE A 54 4.41 15.03 0.68
CA PHE A 54 4.68 13.61 0.53
C PHE A 54 3.38 12.80 0.55
N VAL A 55 3.21 11.90 -0.40
CA VAL A 55 2.05 11.01 -0.56
C VAL A 55 2.56 9.56 -0.62
N SER A 56 2.07 8.69 0.10
CA SER A 56 1.19 8.61 1.23
C SER A 56 1.94 7.98 2.40
N ALA A 57 2.11 8.69 3.49
CA ALA A 57 2.76 8.13 4.68
C ALA A 57 1.80 7.20 5.43
N TRP A 58 2.20 5.97 5.74
CA TRP A 58 1.40 5.01 6.49
C TRP A 58 1.71 5.10 7.98
N LEU A 59 0.83 5.79 8.69
CA LEU A 59 0.98 6.13 10.10
C LEU A 59 0.01 5.32 10.98
N PRO A 60 0.31 5.08 12.27
CA PRO A 60 1.44 5.67 13.01
C PRO A 60 2.75 4.86 12.95
N GLU A 61 2.77 3.63 12.39
CA GLU A 61 3.91 2.72 12.62
C GLU A 61 4.87 2.65 11.43
N VAL A 62 4.35 2.38 10.21
CA VAL A 62 5.18 2.00 9.05
C VAL A 62 6.12 3.14 8.64
N ASP A 63 5.60 4.36 8.58
CA ASP A 63 6.29 5.55 8.11
C ASP A 63 6.48 6.61 9.22
N ALA A 64 6.48 6.17 10.49
CA ALA A 64 6.66 7.08 11.64
C ALA A 64 7.92 7.96 11.53
N ALA A 65 8.97 7.46 10.89
CA ALA A 65 10.22 8.20 10.70
C ALA A 65 10.06 9.47 9.85
N PHE A 66 9.05 9.56 9.00
CA PHE A 66 8.78 10.77 8.20
C PHE A 66 8.23 11.94 9.03
N LEU A 67 7.80 11.68 10.26
CA LEU A 67 7.36 12.71 11.22
C LEU A 67 8.43 13.06 12.26
N ALA A 68 9.70 12.67 12.02
CA ALA A 68 10.78 13.11 12.89
C ALA A 68 10.84 14.65 12.90
N PRO A 69 10.96 15.30 14.09
CA PRO A 69 10.83 16.75 14.22
C PRO A 69 11.75 17.56 13.32
N GLU A 70 12.95 17.03 13.04
CA GLU A 70 13.94 17.67 12.18
C GLU A 70 13.56 17.72 10.68
N LEU A 71 12.56 16.94 10.27
CA LEU A 71 12.06 16.95 8.88
C LEU A 71 11.02 18.06 8.65
N GLY A 72 10.43 18.59 9.72
CA GLY A 72 9.45 19.68 9.64
C GLY A 72 8.20 19.33 8.82
N MET A 73 7.78 18.07 8.83
CA MET A 73 6.59 17.60 8.13
C MET A 73 5.39 17.52 9.07
N GLU A 74 4.21 17.91 8.58
CA GLU A 74 2.93 17.82 9.28
C GLU A 74 2.01 16.86 8.54
N ALA A 75 1.34 15.94 9.26
CA ALA A 75 0.39 15.01 8.68
C ALA A 75 -1.03 15.61 8.65
N PHE A 76 -1.74 15.46 7.52
CA PHE A 76 -3.13 15.85 7.36
C PHE A 76 -3.84 14.95 6.34
N GLY A 77 -5.16 15.07 6.24
CA GLY A 77 -5.98 14.23 5.38
C GLY A 77 -5.92 12.74 5.75
N GLN A 78 -6.72 11.93 5.09
CA GLN A 78 -6.68 10.46 5.19
C GLN A 78 -7.12 9.86 3.86
N LEU A 79 -6.15 9.48 3.04
CA LEU A 79 -6.42 8.98 1.69
C LEU A 79 -7.07 7.60 1.68
N TYR A 80 -6.59 6.68 2.51
CA TYR A 80 -7.08 5.31 2.67
C TYR A 80 -6.49 4.69 3.95
N ARG A 81 -6.84 3.42 4.23
CA ARG A 81 -6.42 2.71 5.45
C ARG A 81 -5.66 1.44 5.13
N PRO A 82 -4.33 1.47 5.17
CA PRO A 82 -3.52 0.27 5.00
C PRO A 82 -3.75 -0.75 6.11
N VAL A 83 -4.01 -2.00 5.71
CA VAL A 83 -4.15 -3.15 6.61
C VAL A 83 -3.28 -4.29 6.08
N PHE A 84 -2.39 -4.81 6.91
CA PHE A 84 -1.66 -6.02 6.57
C PHE A 84 -2.49 -7.26 6.89
N GLY A 85 -2.44 -8.26 6.04
CA GLY A 85 -3.13 -9.52 6.28
C GLY A 85 -2.65 -10.63 5.36
N TRP A 86 -3.13 -11.82 5.64
CA TRP A 86 -2.95 -13.00 4.79
C TRP A 86 -4.28 -13.41 4.21
N GLY A 87 -4.24 -13.91 2.98
CA GLY A 87 -5.42 -14.48 2.35
C GLY A 87 -5.08 -15.71 1.52
N VAL A 88 -6.12 -16.41 1.13
CA VAL A 88 -6.06 -17.52 0.16
C VAL A 88 -7.11 -17.26 -0.92
N PRO A 89 -6.91 -17.65 -2.19
CA PRO A 89 -7.95 -17.52 -3.20
C PRO A 89 -9.23 -18.24 -2.77
N GLU A 90 -10.38 -17.55 -2.79
CA GLU A 90 -11.67 -18.15 -2.40
C GLU A 90 -11.97 -19.38 -3.26
N ALA A 91 -11.65 -19.32 -4.54
CA ALA A 91 -11.88 -20.43 -5.49
C ALA A 91 -11.04 -21.69 -5.20
N ALA A 92 -9.95 -21.57 -4.41
CA ALA A 92 -9.19 -22.72 -3.93
C ALA A 92 -9.96 -23.59 -2.93
N ALA A 93 -11.09 -23.08 -2.39
CA ALA A 93 -12.04 -23.78 -1.53
C ALA A 93 -11.37 -24.54 -0.36
N THR A 94 -10.34 -23.96 0.24
CA THR A 94 -9.53 -24.59 1.29
C THR A 94 -10.28 -24.83 2.59
N GLY A 95 -11.36 -24.09 2.83
CA GLY A 95 -12.11 -24.10 4.10
C GLY A 95 -11.37 -23.47 5.27
N VAL A 96 -10.15 -22.97 5.05
CA VAL A 96 -9.36 -22.30 6.10
C VAL A 96 -9.76 -20.84 6.16
N THR A 97 -10.20 -20.40 7.35
CA THR A 97 -10.68 -19.01 7.58
C THR A 97 -9.81 -18.22 8.55
N SER A 98 -8.79 -18.85 9.12
CA SER A 98 -7.96 -18.24 10.16
C SER A 98 -6.53 -18.75 10.09
N VAL A 99 -5.57 -17.90 10.45
CA VAL A 99 -4.15 -18.29 10.59
C VAL A 99 -3.98 -19.46 11.57
N ALA A 100 -4.78 -19.50 12.62
CA ALA A 100 -4.75 -20.61 13.58
C ALA A 100 -5.10 -21.97 12.92
N GLY A 101 -5.98 -21.97 11.92
CA GLY A 101 -6.36 -23.17 11.17
C GLY A 101 -5.24 -23.75 10.29
N LEU A 102 -4.24 -22.95 9.96
CA LEU A 102 -3.08 -23.39 9.18
C LEU A 102 -2.24 -24.44 9.89
N ALA A 103 -2.27 -24.48 11.23
CA ALA A 103 -1.51 -25.45 12.01
C ALA A 103 -2.11 -26.87 11.98
N ALA A 104 -3.31 -27.06 11.42
CA ALA A 104 -3.93 -28.39 11.34
C ALA A 104 -3.12 -29.31 10.41
N THR A 105 -3.02 -30.60 10.82
CA THR A 105 -2.22 -31.58 10.10
C THR A 105 -2.74 -31.84 8.68
N ASP A 106 -4.05 -31.76 8.49
CA ASP A 106 -4.77 -31.98 7.23
C ASP A 106 -5.09 -30.68 6.49
N CYS A 107 -4.48 -29.55 6.87
CA CYS A 107 -4.67 -28.28 6.21
C CYS A 107 -4.28 -28.38 4.72
N PRO A 108 -5.21 -28.05 3.80
CA PRO A 108 -4.97 -28.24 2.36
C PRO A 108 -4.13 -27.10 1.74
N VAL A 109 -3.73 -26.11 2.53
CA VAL A 109 -2.93 -24.97 2.06
C VAL A 109 -1.45 -25.36 1.96
N SER A 110 -0.79 -24.87 0.92
CA SER A 110 0.67 -25.04 0.72
C SER A 110 1.45 -24.64 1.97
N ARG A 111 2.47 -25.42 2.30
CA ARG A 111 3.37 -25.15 3.44
C ARG A 111 4.49 -24.16 3.09
N GLU A 112 4.65 -23.79 1.85
CA GLU A 112 5.54 -22.70 1.45
C GLU A 112 4.78 -21.38 1.42
N ILE A 113 5.30 -20.36 2.11
CA ILE A 113 4.77 -18.99 2.10
C ILE A 113 5.72 -18.14 1.27
N VAL A 114 5.34 -17.85 0.03
CA VAL A 114 6.09 -16.91 -0.82
C VAL A 114 5.72 -15.49 -0.39
N THR A 115 6.74 -14.66 -0.16
CA THR A 115 6.55 -13.28 0.31
C THR A 115 7.49 -12.31 -0.36
N PRO A 116 7.05 -11.05 -0.62
CA PRO A 116 7.98 -9.97 -0.95
C PRO A 116 9.06 -9.82 0.12
N ALA A 117 10.29 -9.52 -0.28
CA ALA A 117 11.39 -9.29 0.64
C ALA A 117 11.07 -8.15 1.63
N SER A 118 10.35 -7.13 1.18
CA SER A 118 9.87 -6.01 2.00
C SER A 118 8.93 -6.43 3.14
N LEU A 119 8.22 -7.56 3.02
CA LEU A 119 7.28 -8.08 4.01
C LEU A 119 7.86 -9.20 4.89
N LEU A 120 9.11 -9.61 4.67
CA LEU A 120 9.69 -10.79 5.32
C LEU A 120 9.59 -10.77 6.84
N ASP A 121 9.88 -9.65 7.47
CA ASP A 121 9.87 -9.57 8.94
C ASP A 121 8.44 -9.63 9.51
N ARG A 122 7.45 -9.05 8.83
CA ARG A 122 6.03 -9.19 9.20
C ARG A 122 5.56 -10.64 9.06
N VAL A 123 5.93 -11.30 7.97
CA VAL A 123 5.58 -12.71 7.76
C VAL A 123 6.23 -13.60 8.82
N ARG A 124 7.49 -13.36 9.19
CA ARG A 124 8.17 -14.06 10.30
C ARG A 124 7.46 -13.87 11.63
N GLN A 125 6.97 -12.67 11.93
CA GLN A 125 6.21 -12.41 13.16
C GLN A 125 4.94 -13.25 13.23
N VAL A 126 4.16 -13.32 12.13
CA VAL A 126 2.96 -14.16 12.06
C VAL A 126 3.30 -15.64 12.21
N VAL A 127 4.30 -16.13 11.45
CA VAL A 127 4.75 -17.54 11.53
C VAL A 127 5.17 -17.91 12.96
N ALA A 128 5.92 -17.03 13.64
CA ALA A 128 6.33 -17.25 15.02
C ALA A 128 5.16 -17.22 16.01
N ALA A 129 4.23 -16.25 15.87
CA ALA A 129 3.08 -16.11 16.74
C ALA A 129 2.19 -17.37 16.74
N TYR A 130 2.08 -18.04 15.60
CA TYR A 130 1.25 -19.24 15.45
C TYR A 130 2.04 -20.57 15.44
N ASN A 131 3.35 -20.54 15.70
CA ASN A 131 4.25 -21.70 15.68
C ASN A 131 4.15 -22.49 14.35
N LEU A 132 3.97 -21.79 13.23
CA LEU A 132 3.74 -22.45 11.94
C LEU A 132 4.96 -23.22 11.43
N THR A 133 6.16 -22.88 11.87
CA THR A 133 7.37 -23.65 11.57
C THR A 133 7.26 -25.10 12.11
N GLU A 134 6.70 -25.29 13.29
CA GLU A 134 6.45 -26.62 13.85
C GLU A 134 5.40 -27.41 13.07
N ALA A 135 4.47 -26.69 12.43
CA ALA A 135 3.49 -27.24 11.50
C ALA A 135 4.06 -27.49 10.09
N GLY A 136 5.36 -27.26 9.87
CA GLY A 136 6.06 -27.54 8.61
C GLY A 136 6.04 -26.39 7.60
N TYR A 137 5.61 -25.18 7.98
CA TYR A 137 5.67 -24.02 7.10
C TYR A 137 7.08 -23.48 6.93
N THR A 138 7.39 -23.08 5.70
CA THR A 138 8.64 -22.40 5.31
C THR A 138 8.34 -21.06 4.68
N ILE A 139 9.28 -20.12 4.76
CA ILE A 139 9.15 -18.79 4.14
C ILE A 139 10.13 -18.71 2.98
N ALA A 140 9.62 -18.41 1.79
CA ALA A 140 10.38 -18.13 0.58
C ALA A 140 10.31 -16.63 0.27
N ALA A 141 11.26 -15.85 0.79
CA ALA A 141 11.37 -14.44 0.44
C ALA A 141 11.92 -14.29 -0.99
N ARG A 142 11.27 -13.47 -1.81
CA ARG A 142 11.68 -13.16 -3.18
C ARG A 142 11.80 -11.65 -3.36
N PRO A 143 12.51 -11.16 -4.38
CA PRO A 143 12.40 -9.78 -4.82
C PRO A 143 10.93 -9.40 -5.00
N ASP A 144 10.56 -8.18 -4.62
CA ASP A 144 9.14 -7.79 -4.53
C ASP A 144 8.38 -7.99 -5.84
N ALA A 145 8.99 -7.64 -6.98
CA ALA A 145 8.39 -7.87 -8.30
C ALA A 145 8.08 -9.36 -8.56
N GLU A 146 9.04 -10.26 -8.26
CA GLU A 146 8.85 -11.72 -8.46
C GLU A 146 7.77 -12.29 -7.52
N ALA A 147 7.70 -11.78 -6.29
CA ALA A 147 6.67 -12.19 -5.33
C ALA A 147 5.27 -11.70 -5.77
N HIS A 148 5.18 -10.52 -6.36
CA HIS A 148 3.93 -10.00 -6.93
C HIS A 148 3.47 -10.81 -8.14
N ASP A 149 4.39 -11.17 -9.05
CA ASP A 149 4.09 -12.04 -10.19
C ASP A 149 3.60 -13.42 -9.72
N HIS A 150 4.24 -13.97 -8.67
CA HIS A 150 3.80 -15.21 -8.05
C HIS A 150 2.38 -15.07 -7.46
N ALA A 151 2.10 -14.02 -6.70
CA ALA A 151 0.78 -13.78 -6.14
C ALA A 151 -0.31 -13.64 -7.23
N ALA A 152 0.00 -12.96 -8.34
CA ALA A 152 -0.89 -12.86 -9.49
C ALA A 152 -1.18 -14.25 -10.09
N HIS A 153 -0.15 -15.10 -10.25
CA HIS A 153 -0.31 -16.47 -10.72
C HIS A 153 -1.16 -17.33 -9.76
N VAL A 154 -0.93 -17.22 -8.45
CA VAL A 154 -1.70 -17.92 -7.42
C VAL A 154 -3.18 -17.56 -7.50
N LEU A 155 -3.50 -16.27 -7.71
CA LEU A 155 -4.87 -15.81 -7.87
C LEU A 155 -5.50 -16.32 -9.17
N GLU A 156 -4.80 -16.20 -10.30
CA GLU A 156 -5.29 -16.64 -11.62
C GLU A 156 -5.55 -18.15 -11.65
N ALA A 157 -4.60 -18.94 -11.15
CA ALA A 157 -4.70 -20.40 -11.11
C ALA A 157 -5.50 -20.93 -9.92
N SER A 158 -5.97 -20.06 -9.02
CA SER A 158 -6.69 -20.44 -7.80
C SER A 158 -5.95 -21.48 -6.96
N LEU A 159 -4.65 -21.31 -6.79
CA LEU A 159 -3.84 -22.25 -6.02
C LEU A 159 -4.12 -22.12 -4.51
N PRO A 160 -4.08 -23.22 -3.74
CA PRO A 160 -4.28 -23.18 -2.30
C PRO A 160 -3.01 -22.70 -1.58
N GLU A 161 -2.62 -21.46 -1.84
CA GLU A 161 -1.42 -20.83 -1.30
C GLU A 161 -1.76 -19.56 -0.53
N ILE A 162 -0.94 -19.25 0.47
CA ILE A 162 -1.07 -18.02 1.27
C ILE A 162 -0.48 -16.85 0.48
N ILE A 163 -1.21 -15.76 0.43
CA ILE A 163 -0.75 -14.47 -0.11
C ILE A 163 -0.66 -13.47 1.04
N PRO A 164 0.54 -13.20 1.60
CA PRO A 164 0.77 -12.09 2.51
C PRO A 164 0.75 -10.78 1.73
N ALA A 165 -0.08 -9.83 2.12
CA ALA A 165 -0.18 -8.56 1.41
C ALA A 165 -0.68 -7.43 2.30
N TRP A 166 -0.34 -6.20 1.93
CA TRP A 166 -1.07 -5.03 2.37
C TRP A 166 -2.31 -4.83 1.51
N GLN A 167 -3.39 -4.39 2.13
CA GLN A 167 -4.50 -3.73 1.46
C GLN A 167 -4.34 -2.21 1.67
N PRO A 168 -4.38 -1.35 0.63
CA PRO A 168 -4.70 -1.69 -0.76
C PRO A 168 -3.53 -2.31 -1.52
N SER A 169 -3.85 -3.22 -2.43
CA SER A 169 -2.97 -3.71 -3.50
C SER A 169 -3.78 -4.45 -4.56
N PHE A 170 -3.17 -4.74 -5.70
CA PHE A 170 -3.83 -5.43 -6.82
C PHE A 170 -4.47 -6.77 -6.44
N VAL A 171 -3.94 -7.47 -5.43
CA VAL A 171 -4.49 -8.77 -4.98
C VAL A 171 -5.91 -8.67 -4.43
N HIS A 172 -6.35 -7.45 -4.10
CA HIS A 172 -7.70 -7.15 -3.58
C HIS A 172 -8.64 -6.61 -4.67
N TYR A 173 -8.18 -6.49 -5.92
CA TYR A 173 -8.98 -5.96 -7.01
C TYR A 173 -9.59 -7.08 -7.86
N GLY A 174 -10.93 -7.13 -7.94
CA GLY A 174 -11.65 -8.06 -8.82
C GLY A 174 -11.50 -9.55 -8.48
N GLN A 175 -10.57 -9.91 -7.65
CA GLN A 175 -10.34 -11.27 -7.18
C GLN A 175 -10.92 -11.44 -5.78
N LYS A 176 -11.49 -12.62 -5.56
CA LYS A 176 -11.98 -12.96 -4.23
C LYS A 176 -10.86 -13.64 -3.45
N LEU A 177 -10.15 -12.83 -2.69
CA LEU A 177 -9.20 -13.29 -1.70
C LEU A 177 -9.94 -13.45 -0.37
N LEU A 178 -10.01 -14.69 0.14
CA LEU A 178 -10.53 -14.97 1.47
C LEU A 178 -9.47 -14.57 2.49
N ALA A 179 -9.74 -13.50 3.23
CA ALA A 179 -8.87 -13.07 4.31
C ALA A 179 -8.86 -14.11 5.45
N LEU A 180 -7.68 -14.36 6.00
CA LEU A 180 -7.52 -15.22 7.17
C LEU A 180 -7.58 -14.39 8.44
N ASP A 181 -8.50 -14.73 9.35
CA ASP A 181 -8.59 -14.09 10.66
C ASP A 181 -7.31 -14.28 11.46
N ASP A 182 -6.90 -13.25 12.19
CA ASP A 182 -5.74 -13.25 13.08
C ASP A 182 -6.15 -13.08 14.55
N PRO A 183 -6.60 -14.12 15.23
CA PRO A 183 -7.03 -14.05 16.63
C PRO A 183 -5.95 -13.61 17.61
N LYS A 184 -4.67 -13.68 17.23
CA LYS A 184 -3.54 -13.26 18.08
C LYS A 184 -3.09 -11.82 17.84
N GLY A 185 -3.65 -11.13 16.81
CA GLY A 185 -3.29 -9.75 16.48
C GLY A 185 -1.86 -9.59 15.95
N SER A 186 -1.31 -10.64 15.33
CA SER A 186 0.06 -10.65 14.82
C SER A 186 0.24 -9.87 13.52
N TYR A 187 -0.87 -9.50 12.84
CA TYR A 187 -0.84 -8.63 11.67
C TYR A 187 -0.47 -7.17 12.01
N GLY A 188 -0.61 -6.78 13.28
CA GLY A 188 -0.41 -5.40 13.71
C GLY A 188 -1.65 -4.53 13.54
N ALA A 189 -1.49 -3.24 13.77
CA ALA A 189 -2.58 -2.29 13.67
C ALA A 189 -2.83 -1.82 12.23
N GLU A 190 -4.08 -1.42 11.95
CA GLU A 190 -4.43 -0.65 10.77
C GLU A 190 -3.63 0.66 10.77
N GLN A 191 -3.22 1.11 9.58
CA GLN A 191 -2.53 2.38 9.39
C GLN A 191 -3.47 3.39 8.72
N ASP A 192 -3.14 4.67 8.83
CA ASP A 192 -3.75 5.74 8.04
C ASP A 192 -2.74 6.21 6.98
N ALA A 193 -3.12 6.15 5.71
CA ALA A 193 -2.34 6.75 4.64
C ALA A 193 -2.60 8.27 4.60
N ARG A 194 -1.60 9.03 5.04
CA ARG A 194 -1.69 10.49 5.24
C ARG A 194 -0.87 11.25 4.20
N ILE A 195 -1.31 12.45 3.89
CA ILE A 195 -0.47 13.43 3.20
C ILE A 195 0.41 14.11 4.25
N LEU A 196 1.70 14.30 3.93
CA LEU A 196 2.58 15.14 4.75
C LEU A 196 2.87 16.42 4.00
N LEU A 197 2.76 17.55 4.70
CA LEU A 197 3.07 18.88 4.20
C LEU A 197 4.27 19.44 4.95
N ARG A 198 5.22 20.02 4.24
CA ARG A 198 6.34 20.73 4.86
C ARG A 198 5.82 22.00 5.53
N SER A 199 5.94 22.07 6.87
CA SER A 199 5.38 23.15 7.69
C SER A 199 5.83 24.54 7.22
N ALA A 200 7.04 24.65 6.68
CA ALA A 200 7.59 25.93 6.23
C ALA A 200 6.84 26.59 5.08
N ILE A 201 6.13 25.78 4.24
CA ILE A 201 5.38 26.34 3.09
C ILE A 201 3.88 26.43 3.34
N ARG A 202 3.39 25.94 4.49
CA ARG A 202 1.96 25.91 4.79
C ARG A 202 1.30 27.28 4.66
N GLY A 203 1.99 28.34 5.08
CA GLY A 203 1.48 29.71 5.01
C GLY A 203 1.42 30.31 3.60
N ASP A 204 2.13 29.70 2.65
CA ASP A 204 2.20 30.14 1.25
C ASP A 204 1.18 29.39 0.36
N MET A 205 0.59 28.31 0.86
CA MET A 205 -0.42 27.54 0.14
C MET A 205 -1.81 28.13 0.32
N ASP A 206 -2.63 27.98 -0.71
CA ASP A 206 -4.05 28.35 -0.67
C ASP A 206 -4.79 27.52 0.40
N SER A 207 -5.58 28.18 1.24
CA SER A 207 -6.32 27.52 2.31
C SER A 207 -7.37 26.55 1.78
N ASP A 208 -8.06 26.93 0.69
CA ASP A 208 -9.10 26.09 0.10
C ASP A 208 -8.50 24.81 -0.50
N LEU A 209 -7.28 24.90 -1.06
CA LEU A 209 -6.53 23.73 -1.51
C LEU A 209 -6.16 22.80 -0.34
N ILE A 210 -5.69 23.37 0.79
CA ILE A 210 -5.34 22.56 1.97
C ILE A 210 -6.60 21.84 2.49
N ASP A 211 -7.73 22.52 2.55
CA ASP A 211 -9.00 21.95 3.00
C ASP A 211 -9.47 20.84 2.03
N GLU A 212 -9.35 21.03 0.71
CA GLU A 212 -9.69 20.01 -0.29
C GLU A 212 -8.79 18.78 -0.17
N LEU A 213 -7.49 18.96 0.05
CA LEU A 213 -6.56 17.86 0.27
C LEU A 213 -6.82 17.14 1.60
N ASP A 214 -7.22 17.84 2.65
CA ASP A 214 -7.57 17.25 3.96
C ASP A 214 -8.84 16.39 3.88
N GLU A 215 -9.80 16.78 3.04
CA GLU A 215 -11.05 16.05 2.79
C GLU A 215 -10.91 14.93 1.75
N LEU A 216 -9.82 14.92 0.97
CA LEU A 216 -9.62 13.95 -0.09
C LEU A 216 -9.53 12.53 0.47
N THR A 217 -10.44 11.67 0.04
CA THR A 217 -10.45 10.25 0.39
C THR A 217 -10.53 9.40 -0.88
N LEU A 218 -9.53 8.56 -1.11
CA LEU A 218 -9.51 7.59 -2.22
C LEU A 218 -10.19 6.28 -1.80
N GLY A 219 -9.83 5.78 -0.63
CA GLY A 219 -10.27 4.48 -0.11
C GLY A 219 -9.53 3.29 -0.73
N ASN A 220 -9.46 2.19 0.00
CA ASN A 220 -8.67 1.00 -0.36
C ASN A 220 -9.06 0.42 -1.72
N LYS A 221 -10.36 0.40 -2.05
CA LYS A 221 -10.84 -0.18 -3.32
C LYS A 221 -10.36 0.60 -4.55
N VAL A 222 -10.37 1.93 -4.46
CA VAL A 222 -9.88 2.80 -5.55
C VAL A 222 -8.40 2.58 -5.75
N VAL A 223 -7.60 2.63 -4.67
CA VAL A 223 -6.15 2.46 -4.77
C VAL A 223 -5.78 1.07 -5.27
N SER A 224 -6.50 0.01 -4.86
CA SER A 224 -6.31 -1.34 -5.43
C SER A 224 -6.62 -1.41 -6.92
N ALA A 225 -7.65 -0.67 -7.40
CA ALA A 225 -7.97 -0.61 -8.82
C ALA A 225 -6.88 0.13 -9.62
N LEU A 226 -6.35 1.23 -9.09
CA LEU A 226 -5.25 1.97 -9.69
C LEU A 226 -3.98 1.11 -9.78
N ASP A 227 -3.60 0.44 -8.67
CA ASP A 227 -2.45 -0.48 -8.64
C ASP A 227 -2.59 -1.61 -9.68
N HIS A 228 -3.79 -2.20 -9.80
CA HIS A 228 -4.08 -3.22 -10.80
C HIS A 228 -3.94 -2.67 -12.24
N ALA A 229 -4.51 -1.51 -12.53
CA ALA A 229 -4.45 -0.92 -13.86
C ALA A 229 -3.00 -0.61 -14.30
N MET A 230 -2.18 -0.12 -13.37
CA MET A 230 -0.76 0.13 -13.64
C MET A 230 0.02 -1.16 -13.90
N ARG A 231 -0.21 -2.22 -13.10
CA ARG A 231 0.55 -3.48 -13.20
C ARG A 231 0.15 -4.34 -14.40
N PHE A 232 -1.14 -4.41 -14.73
CA PHE A 232 -1.66 -5.41 -15.67
C PHE A 232 -2.32 -4.82 -16.92
N GLU A 233 -2.71 -3.53 -16.90
CA GLU A 233 -3.34 -2.89 -18.04
C GLU A 233 -2.37 -1.92 -18.77
N GLY A 234 -1.13 -1.78 -18.27
CA GLY A 234 -0.09 -0.96 -18.88
C GLY A 234 -0.34 0.55 -18.79
N MET A 235 -1.18 0.98 -17.85
CA MET A 235 -1.43 2.39 -17.61
C MET A 235 -0.28 3.05 -16.86
N SER A 236 0.01 4.33 -17.17
CA SER A 236 0.80 5.17 -16.26
C SER A 236 -0.02 5.52 -15.02
N ALA A 237 0.63 6.03 -13.97
CA ALA A 237 -0.08 6.46 -12.77
C ALA A 237 -1.08 7.60 -13.09
N GLU A 238 -0.67 8.54 -13.96
CA GLU A 238 -1.49 9.66 -14.41
C GLU A 238 -2.70 9.17 -15.23
N ASP A 239 -2.48 8.25 -16.18
CA ASP A 239 -3.58 7.69 -16.99
C ASP A 239 -4.59 6.94 -16.13
N ALA A 240 -4.12 6.16 -15.14
CA ALA A 240 -4.97 5.43 -14.21
C ALA A 240 -5.78 6.39 -13.33
N ALA A 241 -5.15 7.44 -12.78
CA ALA A 241 -5.82 8.46 -11.98
C ALA A 241 -6.86 9.23 -12.81
N GLU A 242 -6.54 9.60 -14.06
CA GLU A 242 -7.49 10.25 -14.97
C GLU A 242 -8.66 9.33 -15.32
N ALA A 243 -8.40 8.05 -15.61
CA ALA A 243 -9.44 7.08 -15.91
C ALA A 243 -10.39 6.88 -14.71
N TRP A 244 -9.87 6.87 -13.51
CA TRP A 244 -10.66 6.83 -12.28
C TRP A 244 -11.54 8.09 -12.13
N GLN A 245 -10.95 9.27 -12.23
CA GLN A 245 -11.68 10.54 -12.12
C GLN A 245 -12.82 10.65 -13.13
N ARG A 246 -12.63 10.12 -14.35
CA ARG A 246 -13.65 10.08 -15.41
C ARG A 246 -14.66 8.93 -15.26
N GLY A 247 -14.60 8.17 -14.17
CA GLY A 247 -15.48 7.02 -13.93
C GLY A 247 -15.29 5.84 -14.90
N LYS A 248 -14.14 5.78 -15.59
CA LYS A 248 -13.80 4.67 -16.49
C LYS A 248 -13.12 3.52 -15.79
N LEU A 249 -12.39 3.79 -14.71
CA LEU A 249 -11.79 2.80 -13.82
C LEU A 249 -12.68 2.65 -12.58
N LEU A 250 -13.37 1.52 -12.48
CA LEU A 250 -14.30 1.27 -11.39
C LEU A 250 -13.65 0.41 -10.31
N PRO A 251 -13.70 0.82 -9.04
CA PRO A 251 -13.30 -0.02 -7.92
C PRO A 251 -14.25 -1.23 -7.79
N ARG A 252 -13.70 -2.43 -7.67
CA ARG A 252 -14.44 -3.70 -7.60
C ARG A 252 -14.24 -4.40 -6.26
#